data_30b43eafcafd65a445956636e91514c5
#
_entry.id   30b43eafcafd65a445956636e91514c5
#
_cell.length_a   1.000
_cell.length_b   1.000
_cell.length_c   1.000
_cell.angle_alpha   90.00
_cell.angle_beta   90.00
_cell.angle_gamma   90.00
#
_symmetry.space_group_name_H-M   'P 1'
#
loop_
_entity.id
_entity.type
_entity.pdbx_description
1 polymer ?
#
loop_
_entity_poly.entity_id
_entity_poly.type
_entity_poly.pdbx_seq_one_letter_code
_entity_poly.pdbx_strand_id
1 'polypeptide(L)'
;MSIMAHDVADLLYGGSRMRCASAELPPPLASGDFRYFSYGRYALREALKLAGVQQGDLVLLPEYICRENLAAIHALGAHTAFFPVNEALELAVPVDSLPAARAVMAVNYFGFPQDLSPFEEYCRKTGAVLVEDNAHGFLSRDAQGRYLGTRGDLGIFSFRKSIPVLNGSGLVLNHPERTLPQAPQLSYVSYTESRTYRAKRHLRKLAQLHLTGLLYAVIGLERAMRRFRTGEDYV
;
A
#
# COMPACT_ATOMS: atom_id res chain seq x y z
N MET A 1 18.55 -6.26 11.36
CA MET A 1 19.50 -5.45 10.56
C MET A 1 18.89 -4.07 10.43
N SER A 2 19.38 -3.09 11.16
CA SER A 2 18.82 -1.75 11.22
C SER A 2 19.07 -1.06 9.88
N ILE A 3 18.00 -0.73 9.15
CA ILE A 3 18.10 0.19 8.01
C ILE A 3 18.38 1.56 8.63
N MET A 4 19.57 2.07 8.41
CA MET A 4 19.97 3.37 8.93
C MET A 4 19.06 4.45 8.36
N ALA A 5 18.67 5.42 9.18
CA ALA A 5 17.87 6.59 8.75
C ALA A 5 18.49 7.36 7.57
N HIS A 6 19.76 7.13 7.29
CA HIS A 6 20.48 7.65 6.12
C HIS A 6 19.90 7.19 4.78
N ASP A 7 19.48 5.91 4.69
CA ASP A 7 18.99 5.36 3.42
C ASP A 7 17.64 5.94 3.02
N VAL A 8 16.82 6.33 4.00
CA VAL A 8 15.52 6.97 3.75
C VAL A 8 15.70 8.43 3.32
N ALA A 9 16.66 9.15 3.90
CA ALA A 9 16.95 10.54 3.53
C ALA A 9 17.55 10.66 2.12
N ASP A 10 18.45 9.74 1.73
CA ASP A 10 19.01 9.68 0.37
C ASP A 10 17.95 9.33 -0.67
N LEU A 11 16.98 8.48 -0.32
CA LEU A 11 15.81 8.19 -1.14
C LEU A 11 14.89 9.41 -1.33
N LEU A 12 14.75 10.25 -0.31
CA LEU A 12 13.83 11.38 -0.30
C LEU A 12 14.37 12.62 -1.03
N TYR A 13 15.65 12.92 -0.92
CA TYR A 13 16.18 14.23 -1.29
C TYR A 13 17.28 14.23 -2.36
N GLY A 14 17.62 13.08 -2.91
CA GLY A 14 18.49 13.02 -4.11
C GLY A 14 19.85 13.68 -3.92
N GLY A 15 20.56 13.29 -2.86
CA GLY A 15 21.97 13.67 -2.68
C GLY A 15 22.26 14.98 -1.97
N SER A 16 21.25 15.70 -1.45
CA SER A 16 21.52 16.71 -0.46
C SER A 16 21.67 16.04 0.91
N ARG A 17 22.87 16.01 1.44
CA ARG A 17 23.17 15.51 2.79
C ARG A 17 22.44 16.35 3.84
N MET A 18 21.14 16.10 4.04
CA MET A 18 20.50 16.51 5.28
C MET A 18 21.05 15.58 6.37
N ARG A 19 21.83 16.11 7.27
CA ARG A 19 22.12 15.46 8.54
C ARG A 19 20.80 15.40 9.30
N CYS A 20 20.07 14.30 9.17
CA CYS A 20 18.99 13.99 10.07
C CYS A 20 19.65 13.79 11.44
N ALA A 21 19.39 14.65 12.40
CA ALA A 21 19.57 14.29 13.79
C ALA A 21 18.83 12.96 13.98
N SER A 22 19.37 12.03 14.77
CA SER A 22 18.83 10.68 15.02
C SER A 22 17.36 10.74 15.44
N ALA A 23 16.47 10.94 14.47
CA ALA A 23 15.05 10.87 14.69
C ALA A 23 14.69 9.39 14.75
N GLU A 24 14.15 8.96 15.87
CA GLU A 24 13.52 7.65 15.96
C GLU A 24 12.44 7.56 14.88
N LEU A 25 12.43 6.45 14.15
CA LEU A 25 11.36 6.20 13.20
C LEU A 25 10.04 6.10 13.97
N PRO A 26 8.99 6.80 13.53
CA PRO A 26 7.70 6.68 14.20
C PRO A 26 7.17 5.26 14.06
N PRO A 27 6.49 4.72 15.10
CA PRO A 27 5.67 3.55 14.88
C PRO A 27 4.64 3.84 13.76
N PRO A 28 4.35 2.93 12.85
CA PRO A 28 4.74 1.53 12.78
C PRO A 28 6.10 1.25 12.11
N LEU A 29 6.79 2.26 11.57
CA LEU A 29 8.04 2.07 10.81
C LEU A 29 9.19 1.52 11.66
N ALA A 30 9.16 1.78 12.97
CA ALA A 30 10.14 1.27 13.93
C ALA A 30 9.91 -0.20 14.30
N SER A 31 8.77 -0.78 13.92
CA SER A 31 8.46 -2.18 14.20
C SER A 31 9.41 -3.12 13.47
N GLY A 32 9.92 -4.14 14.17
CA GLY A 32 10.71 -5.21 13.56
C GLY A 32 9.92 -6.02 12.51
N ASP A 33 8.59 -5.94 12.56
CA ASP A 33 7.66 -6.64 11.66
C ASP A 33 7.21 -5.78 10.49
N PHE A 34 7.84 -4.63 10.29
CA PHE A 34 7.58 -3.78 9.14
C PHE A 34 8.42 -4.20 7.94
N ARG A 35 7.78 -4.26 6.75
CA ARG A 35 8.42 -4.58 5.48
C ARG A 35 8.15 -3.51 4.45
N TYR A 36 9.16 -3.15 3.66
CA TYR A 36 9.09 -2.11 2.63
C TYR A 36 8.89 -2.71 1.24
N PHE A 37 8.07 -2.04 0.43
CA PHE A 37 7.79 -2.40 -0.95
C PHE A 37 7.79 -1.15 -1.84
N SER A 38 7.96 -1.34 -3.15
CA SER A 38 7.90 -0.22 -4.09
C SER A 38 6.47 0.33 -4.26
N TYR A 39 5.45 -0.52 -4.23
CA TYR A 39 4.05 -0.14 -4.43
C TYR A 39 3.11 -0.89 -3.48
N GLY A 40 1.97 -0.24 -3.12
CA GLY A 40 0.95 -0.80 -2.23
C GLY A 40 0.40 -2.15 -2.70
N ARG A 41 0.23 -2.35 -4.00
CA ARG A 41 -0.21 -3.65 -4.54
C ARG A 41 0.73 -4.81 -4.22
N TYR A 42 2.04 -4.56 -4.11
CA TYR A 42 2.99 -5.59 -3.71
C TYR A 42 2.94 -5.86 -2.20
N ALA A 43 2.78 -4.79 -1.40
CA ALA A 43 2.53 -4.94 0.03
C ALA A 43 1.23 -5.72 0.29
N LEU A 44 0.15 -5.40 -0.42
CA LEU A 44 -1.12 -6.11 -0.32
C LEU A 44 -0.98 -7.58 -0.73
N ARG A 45 -0.32 -7.87 -1.86
CA ARG A 45 -0.10 -9.26 -2.29
C ARG A 45 0.63 -10.07 -1.21
N GLU A 46 1.66 -9.52 -0.61
CA GLU A 46 2.39 -10.20 0.47
C GLU A 46 1.53 -10.29 1.75
N ALA A 47 0.73 -9.27 2.09
CA ALA A 47 -0.23 -9.33 3.18
C ALA A 47 -1.22 -10.49 3.00
N LEU A 48 -1.78 -10.65 1.79
CA LEU A 48 -2.72 -11.73 1.48
C LEU A 48 -2.06 -13.11 1.54
N LYS A 49 -0.80 -13.25 1.12
CA LYS A 49 -0.04 -14.49 1.31
C LYS A 49 0.13 -14.83 2.79
N LEU A 50 0.46 -13.83 3.62
CA LEU A 50 0.56 -14.00 5.08
C LEU A 50 -0.78 -14.36 5.70
N ALA A 51 -1.88 -13.83 5.17
CA ALA A 51 -3.24 -14.22 5.53
C ALA A 51 -3.58 -15.65 5.11
N GLY A 52 -2.70 -16.33 4.38
CA GLY A 52 -2.89 -17.68 3.87
C GLY A 52 -3.88 -17.75 2.70
N VAL A 53 -4.03 -16.66 1.95
CA VAL A 53 -4.86 -16.63 0.73
C VAL A 53 -4.21 -17.48 -0.35
N GLN A 54 -4.98 -18.40 -0.90
CA GLN A 54 -4.59 -19.34 -1.96
C GLN A 54 -5.50 -19.18 -3.18
N GLN A 55 -5.15 -19.89 -4.24
CA GLN A 55 -5.98 -19.95 -5.45
C GLN A 55 -7.39 -20.45 -5.12
N GLY A 56 -8.40 -19.75 -5.60
CA GLY A 56 -9.80 -20.04 -5.36
C GLY A 56 -10.39 -19.44 -4.09
N ASP A 57 -9.56 -18.95 -3.17
CA ASP A 57 -10.05 -18.26 -1.97
C ASP A 57 -10.77 -16.97 -2.29
N LEU A 58 -11.68 -16.53 -1.41
CA LEU A 58 -12.39 -15.27 -1.51
C LEU A 58 -11.73 -14.21 -0.62
N VAL A 59 -11.60 -12.99 -1.16
CA VAL A 59 -11.18 -11.80 -0.43
C VAL A 59 -12.29 -10.75 -0.52
N LEU A 60 -12.73 -10.22 0.62
CA LEU A 60 -13.76 -9.18 0.70
C LEU A 60 -13.13 -7.79 0.64
N LEU A 61 -13.65 -6.97 -0.25
CA LEU A 61 -13.27 -5.57 -0.42
C LEU A 61 -14.51 -4.66 -0.32
N PRO A 62 -14.36 -3.40 0.12
CA PRO A 62 -15.42 -2.43 -0.08
C PRO A 62 -15.62 -2.14 -1.57
N GLU A 63 -16.84 -1.83 -1.99
CA GLU A 63 -17.13 -1.49 -3.40
C GLU A 63 -16.43 -0.19 -3.86
N TYR A 64 -16.19 0.74 -2.94
CA TYR A 64 -15.40 1.94 -3.21
C TYR A 64 -13.92 1.68 -2.97
N ILE A 65 -13.24 1.11 -3.95
CA ILE A 65 -11.84 0.69 -3.82
C ILE A 65 -11.03 0.95 -5.10
N CYS A 66 -9.73 1.18 -4.95
CA CYS A 66 -8.83 1.29 -6.08
C CYS A 66 -8.64 -0.08 -6.77
N ARG A 67 -8.80 -0.12 -8.10
CA ARG A 67 -8.64 -1.35 -8.90
C ARG A 67 -7.26 -2.03 -8.76
N GLU A 68 -6.24 -1.31 -8.31
CA GLU A 68 -4.90 -1.87 -8.06
C GLU A 68 -4.94 -2.98 -6.98
N ASN A 69 -5.94 -2.96 -6.10
CA ASN A 69 -6.13 -4.00 -5.09
C ASN A 69 -6.59 -5.32 -5.73
N LEU A 70 -7.41 -5.22 -6.79
CA LEU A 70 -7.84 -6.40 -7.55
C LEU A 70 -6.66 -7.12 -8.20
N ALA A 71 -5.69 -6.38 -8.74
CA ALA A 71 -4.51 -6.95 -9.36
C ALA A 71 -3.69 -7.79 -8.35
N ALA A 72 -3.58 -7.33 -7.10
CA ALA A 72 -2.89 -8.07 -6.04
C ALA A 72 -3.58 -9.39 -5.70
N ILE A 73 -4.93 -9.40 -5.66
CA ILE A 73 -5.74 -10.59 -5.36
C ILE A 73 -5.69 -11.59 -6.52
N HIS A 74 -5.93 -11.10 -7.74
CA HIS A 74 -5.93 -11.95 -8.93
C HIS A 74 -4.57 -12.58 -9.21
N ALA A 75 -3.47 -11.88 -8.87
CA ALA A 75 -2.12 -12.44 -8.97
C ALA A 75 -1.87 -13.67 -8.06
N LEU A 76 -2.75 -13.92 -7.08
CA LEU A 76 -2.77 -15.12 -6.25
C LEU A 76 -3.77 -16.18 -6.74
N GLY A 77 -4.49 -15.91 -7.84
CA GLY A 77 -5.58 -16.76 -8.32
C GLY A 77 -6.81 -16.76 -7.40
N ALA A 78 -6.90 -15.78 -6.50
CA ALA A 78 -8.02 -15.62 -5.58
C ALA A 78 -9.15 -14.80 -6.23
N HIS A 79 -10.34 -14.92 -5.68
CA HIS A 79 -11.55 -14.21 -6.10
C HIS A 79 -11.83 -13.01 -5.20
N THR A 80 -12.55 -12.04 -5.74
CA THR A 80 -12.98 -10.86 -5.00
C THR A 80 -14.50 -10.83 -4.91
N ALA A 81 -15.04 -10.55 -3.72
CA ALA A 81 -16.40 -10.08 -3.55
C ALA A 81 -16.40 -8.70 -2.91
N PHE A 82 -17.42 -7.92 -3.22
CA PHE A 82 -17.54 -6.55 -2.73
C PHE A 82 -18.65 -6.46 -1.72
N PHE A 83 -18.42 -5.66 -0.68
CA PHE A 83 -19.46 -5.24 0.24
C PHE A 83 -19.80 -3.77 0.03
N PRO A 84 -21.09 -3.38 0.19
CA PRO A 84 -21.50 -2.01 0.03
C PRO A 84 -21.00 -1.14 1.18
N VAL A 85 -20.70 0.12 0.85
CA VAL A 85 -20.39 1.17 1.83
C VAL A 85 -21.46 2.26 1.79
N ASN A 86 -21.71 2.90 2.96
CA ASN A 86 -22.62 4.02 3.07
C ASN A 86 -21.94 5.35 2.64
N GLU A 87 -22.64 6.47 2.76
CA GLU A 87 -22.11 7.80 2.42
C GLU A 87 -20.95 8.24 3.31
N ALA A 88 -20.83 7.66 4.52
CA ALA A 88 -19.66 7.85 5.40
C ALA A 88 -18.49 6.89 5.08
N LEU A 89 -18.63 6.08 4.02
CA LEU A 89 -17.67 5.06 3.61
C LEU A 89 -17.45 3.95 4.65
N GLU A 90 -18.47 3.70 5.48
CA GLU A 90 -18.50 2.61 6.44
C GLU A 90 -19.25 1.41 5.87
N LEU A 91 -19.10 0.23 6.48
CA LEU A 91 -19.85 -0.96 6.10
C LEU A 91 -21.36 -0.72 6.17
N ALA A 92 -22.06 -0.87 5.05
CA ALA A 92 -23.49 -0.54 4.92
C ALA A 92 -24.44 -1.73 5.19
N VAL A 93 -23.91 -2.92 5.49
CA VAL A 93 -24.71 -4.13 5.70
C VAL A 93 -24.29 -4.84 6.98
N PRO A 94 -25.18 -5.65 7.58
CA PRO A 94 -24.79 -6.49 8.72
C PRO A 94 -23.68 -7.46 8.35
N VAL A 95 -22.73 -7.68 9.24
CA VAL A 95 -21.59 -8.60 9.02
C VAL A 95 -22.03 -10.03 8.71
N ASP A 96 -23.17 -10.46 9.23
CA ASP A 96 -23.71 -11.81 9.00
C ASP A 96 -24.24 -12.01 7.57
N SER A 97 -24.42 -10.93 6.80
CA SER A 97 -24.80 -11.02 5.39
C SER A 97 -23.60 -11.17 4.46
N LEU A 98 -22.39 -11.01 4.96
CA LEU A 98 -21.18 -11.15 4.17
C LEU A 98 -20.85 -12.62 3.93
N PRO A 99 -20.44 -12.99 2.70
CA PRO A 99 -19.99 -14.36 2.43
C PRO A 99 -18.73 -14.70 3.22
N ALA A 100 -18.52 -15.98 3.53
CA ALA A 100 -17.29 -16.43 4.15
C ALA A 100 -16.10 -16.18 3.22
N ALA A 101 -15.04 -15.56 3.74
CA ALA A 101 -13.84 -15.23 2.99
C ALA A 101 -12.58 -15.51 3.79
N ARG A 102 -11.43 -15.61 3.09
CA ARG A 102 -10.12 -15.82 3.73
C ARG A 102 -9.57 -14.54 4.34
N ALA A 103 -9.87 -13.41 3.74
CA ALA A 103 -9.47 -12.10 4.23
C ALA A 103 -10.57 -11.05 3.95
N VAL A 104 -10.64 -10.04 4.79
CA VAL A 104 -11.48 -8.85 4.60
C VAL A 104 -10.62 -7.60 4.73
N MET A 105 -10.89 -6.60 3.89
CA MET A 105 -10.16 -5.34 3.91
C MET A 105 -11.03 -4.22 4.45
N ALA A 106 -10.53 -3.53 5.48
CA ALA A 106 -11.06 -2.26 5.97
C ALA A 106 -10.16 -1.11 5.50
N VAL A 107 -10.74 -0.05 4.96
CA VAL A 107 -10.00 1.05 4.34
C VAL A 107 -10.14 2.33 5.16
N ASN A 108 -9.02 2.93 5.55
CA ASN A 108 -8.98 4.25 6.18
C ASN A 108 -9.02 5.33 5.09
N TYR A 109 -10.22 5.61 4.58
CA TYR A 109 -10.41 6.56 3.50
C TYR A 109 -9.90 7.95 3.87
N PHE A 110 -9.12 8.54 2.98
CA PHE A 110 -8.54 9.89 3.12
C PHE A 110 -7.73 10.10 4.41
N GLY A 111 -7.36 9.02 5.10
CA GLY A 111 -6.63 9.06 6.36
C GLY A 111 -7.51 9.23 7.61
N PHE A 112 -8.81 9.12 7.46
CA PHE A 112 -9.75 9.03 8.58
C PHE A 112 -9.85 7.59 9.09
N PRO A 113 -9.98 7.41 10.42
CA PRO A 113 -10.07 6.07 11.01
C PRO A 113 -11.40 5.41 10.65
N GLN A 114 -11.31 4.23 10.05
CA GLN A 114 -12.46 3.35 9.90
C GLN A 114 -12.79 2.71 11.25
N ASP A 115 -14.09 2.50 11.54
CA ASP A 115 -14.50 1.62 12.62
C ASP A 115 -14.21 0.17 12.25
N LEU A 116 -13.31 -0.47 13.00
CA LEU A 116 -12.91 -1.85 12.74
C LEU A 116 -13.80 -2.87 13.47
N SER A 117 -14.66 -2.44 14.43
CA SER A 117 -15.48 -3.33 15.24
C SER A 117 -16.31 -4.32 14.43
N PRO A 118 -17.01 -3.92 13.33
CA PRO A 118 -17.75 -4.86 12.50
C PRO A 118 -16.83 -5.89 11.80
N PHE A 119 -15.68 -5.47 11.37
CA PHE A 119 -14.71 -6.34 10.69
C PHE A 119 -14.04 -7.31 11.67
N GLU A 120 -13.74 -6.87 12.88
CA GLU A 120 -13.23 -7.73 13.97
C GLU A 120 -14.26 -8.80 14.35
N GLU A 121 -15.54 -8.42 14.43
CA GLU A 121 -16.64 -9.36 14.65
C GLU A 121 -16.74 -10.38 13.51
N TYR A 122 -16.67 -9.95 12.26
CA TYR A 122 -16.65 -10.81 11.09
C TYR A 122 -15.48 -11.80 11.17
N CYS A 123 -14.27 -11.32 11.45
CA CYS A 123 -13.08 -12.17 11.54
C CYS A 123 -13.17 -13.17 12.68
N ARG A 124 -13.72 -12.79 13.82
CA ARG A 124 -13.95 -13.69 14.95
C ARG A 124 -14.95 -14.81 14.62
N LYS A 125 -15.98 -14.52 13.80
CA LYS A 125 -17.00 -15.51 13.39
C LYS A 125 -16.48 -16.46 12.30
N THR A 126 -15.69 -15.96 11.37
CA THR A 126 -15.33 -16.70 10.14
C THR A 126 -13.90 -17.22 10.13
N GLY A 127 -13.03 -16.72 11.01
CA GLY A 127 -11.59 -16.99 10.97
C GLY A 127 -10.85 -16.24 9.87
N ALA A 128 -11.50 -15.26 9.22
CA ALA A 128 -10.87 -14.40 8.23
C ALA A 128 -9.78 -13.53 8.84
N VAL A 129 -8.86 -13.05 8.01
CA VAL A 129 -7.79 -12.13 8.39
C VAL A 129 -8.20 -10.71 8.05
N LEU A 130 -8.06 -9.78 8.99
CA LEU A 130 -8.34 -8.36 8.79
C LEU A 130 -7.11 -7.65 8.23
N VAL A 131 -7.23 -7.14 7.00
CA VAL A 131 -6.24 -6.26 6.39
C VAL A 131 -6.70 -4.82 6.49
N GLU A 132 -5.97 -4.00 7.24
CA GLU A 132 -6.24 -2.57 7.36
C GLU A 132 -5.48 -1.81 6.26
N ASP A 133 -6.22 -1.30 5.25
CA ASP A 133 -5.63 -0.47 4.20
C ASP A 133 -5.50 0.98 4.68
N ASN A 134 -4.29 1.35 5.04
CA ASN A 134 -3.93 2.70 5.44
C ASN A 134 -3.10 3.43 4.35
N ALA A 135 -3.42 3.20 3.09
CA ALA A 135 -2.71 3.85 1.98
C ALA A 135 -2.83 5.39 1.98
N HIS A 136 -3.85 5.95 2.61
CA HIS A 136 -4.10 7.39 2.66
C HIS A 136 -3.70 8.04 4.00
N GLY A 137 -3.53 7.27 5.06
CA GLY A 137 -3.44 7.76 6.44
C GLY A 137 -2.06 7.53 7.08
N PHE A 138 -0.97 7.62 6.31
CA PHE A 138 0.37 7.49 6.90
C PHE A 138 0.56 8.48 8.06
N LEU A 139 0.88 7.98 9.26
CA LEU A 139 0.99 8.69 10.52
C LEU A 139 -0.33 9.25 11.10
N SER A 140 -1.48 9.03 10.46
CA SER A 140 -2.78 9.32 11.06
C SER A 140 -3.05 8.41 12.26
N ARG A 141 -3.86 8.90 13.20
CA ARG A 141 -4.22 8.20 14.43
C ARG A 141 -5.73 8.19 14.64
N ASP A 142 -6.21 7.19 15.35
CA ASP A 142 -7.58 7.17 15.85
C ASP A 142 -7.74 8.04 17.12
N ALA A 143 -8.95 8.08 17.64
CA ALA A 143 -9.27 8.85 18.84
C ALA A 143 -8.54 8.35 20.12
N GLN A 144 -8.06 7.10 20.11
CA GLN A 144 -7.27 6.51 21.18
C GLN A 144 -5.76 6.75 21.02
N GLY A 145 -5.36 7.46 19.96
CA GLY A 145 -3.97 7.75 19.65
C GLY A 145 -3.20 6.60 18.98
N ARG A 146 -3.86 5.50 18.60
CA ARG A 146 -3.24 4.39 17.88
C ARG A 146 -3.03 4.78 16.43
N TYR A 147 -1.88 4.42 15.86
CA TYR A 147 -1.64 4.65 14.44
C TYR A 147 -2.56 3.81 13.57
N LEU A 148 -3.14 4.44 12.53
CA LEU A 148 -3.88 3.72 11.52
C LEU A 148 -2.95 2.77 10.75
N GLY A 149 -3.47 1.59 10.41
CA GLY A 149 -2.68 0.50 9.82
C GLY A 149 -2.04 -0.42 10.87
N THR A 150 -2.19 -0.12 12.17
CA THR A 150 -1.68 -0.97 13.27
C THR A 150 -2.79 -1.61 14.11
N ARG A 151 -4.04 -1.57 13.65
CA ARG A 151 -5.21 -1.99 14.42
C ARG A 151 -5.81 -3.31 13.92
N GLY A 152 -5.69 -3.61 12.63
CA GLY A 152 -6.05 -4.92 12.06
C GLY A 152 -4.94 -5.96 12.22
N ASP A 153 -5.15 -7.19 11.74
CA ASP A 153 -4.11 -8.25 11.76
C ASP A 153 -2.88 -7.84 10.95
N LEU A 154 -3.11 -7.26 9.78
CA LEU A 154 -2.11 -6.79 8.84
C LEU A 154 -2.45 -5.35 8.43
N GLY A 155 -1.43 -4.50 8.30
CA GLY A 155 -1.60 -3.13 7.84
C GLY A 155 -0.79 -2.85 6.58
N ILE A 156 -1.39 -2.17 5.60
CA ILE A 156 -0.69 -1.75 4.38
C ILE A 156 -0.65 -0.23 4.25
N PHE A 157 0.45 0.28 3.70
CA PHE A 157 0.71 1.72 3.59
C PHE A 157 1.17 2.09 2.18
N SER A 158 0.90 3.33 1.77
CA SER A 158 1.42 3.91 0.54
C SER A 158 2.03 5.28 0.81
N PHE A 159 3.34 5.32 1.01
CA PHE A 159 4.04 6.55 1.44
C PHE A 159 3.94 7.68 0.42
N ARG A 160 3.96 7.37 -0.88
CA ARG A 160 3.89 8.35 -1.96
C ARG A 160 2.60 9.18 -1.98
N LYS A 161 1.57 8.74 -1.25
CA LYS A 161 0.31 9.49 -1.13
C LYS A 161 0.36 10.56 -0.03
N SER A 162 1.23 10.37 0.96
CA SER A 162 1.33 11.24 2.14
C SER A 162 2.62 12.03 2.21
N ILE A 163 3.71 11.51 1.62
CA ILE A 163 5.01 12.18 1.60
C ILE A 163 5.57 12.23 0.17
N PRO A 164 6.40 13.24 -0.17
CA PRO A 164 6.88 13.47 -1.53
C PRO A 164 7.98 12.51 -1.96
N VAL A 165 7.72 11.21 -1.84
CA VAL A 165 8.59 10.14 -2.35
C VAL A 165 8.09 9.61 -3.69
N LEU A 166 8.99 9.00 -4.45
CA LEU A 166 8.69 8.49 -5.78
C LEU A 166 7.78 7.27 -5.75
N ASN A 167 8.19 6.34 -4.93
CA ASN A 167 7.57 5.07 -4.66
C ASN A 167 7.75 4.80 -3.17
N GLY A 168 7.09 3.80 -2.69
CA GLY A 168 7.23 3.36 -1.32
C GLY A 168 5.89 2.98 -0.76
N SER A 169 5.91 1.84 -0.16
CA SER A 169 4.78 1.25 0.52
C SER A 169 5.31 0.39 1.66
N GLY A 170 4.44 0.02 2.56
CA GLY A 170 4.80 -0.82 3.68
C GLY A 170 3.73 -1.84 4.00
N LEU A 171 4.15 -2.88 4.65
CA LEU A 171 3.33 -3.90 5.28
C LEU A 171 3.79 -4.03 6.73
N VAL A 172 2.86 -4.05 7.66
CA VAL A 172 3.11 -4.36 9.07
C VAL A 172 2.29 -5.56 9.48
N LEU A 173 2.90 -6.46 10.26
CA LEU A 173 2.22 -7.51 10.97
C LEU A 173 1.98 -7.04 12.41
N ASN A 174 0.70 -6.99 12.80
CA ASN A 174 0.31 -6.45 14.10
C ASN A 174 0.11 -7.55 15.17
N HIS A 175 -0.03 -8.82 14.75
CA HIS A 175 -0.15 -9.96 15.65
C HIS A 175 1.13 -10.80 15.66
N PRO A 176 1.94 -10.73 16.73
CA PRO A 176 3.23 -11.43 16.84
C PRO A 176 3.11 -12.96 16.85
N GLU A 177 1.98 -13.51 17.18
CA GLU A 177 1.68 -14.95 17.16
C GLU A 177 1.56 -15.53 15.73
N ARG A 178 1.35 -14.69 14.73
CA ARG A 178 1.43 -15.08 13.32
C ARG A 178 2.86 -14.91 12.86
N THR A 179 3.65 -15.98 12.99
CA THR A 179 5.02 -15.97 12.48
C THR A 179 4.99 -15.64 10.99
N LEU A 180 5.55 -14.48 10.64
CA LEU A 180 5.81 -14.16 9.24
C LEU A 180 6.71 -15.27 8.68
N PRO A 181 6.33 -15.96 7.60
CA PRO A 181 7.31 -16.75 6.88
C PRO A 181 8.48 -15.82 6.61
N GLN A 182 9.72 -16.30 6.83
CA GLN A 182 10.93 -15.48 6.64
C GLN A 182 10.75 -14.72 5.33
N ALA A 183 10.58 -13.40 5.45
CA ALA A 183 10.41 -12.58 4.27
C ALA A 183 11.59 -12.93 3.37
N PRO A 184 11.35 -13.36 2.11
CA PRO A 184 12.45 -13.56 1.19
C PRO A 184 13.28 -12.29 1.30
N GLN A 185 14.59 -12.43 1.51
CA GLN A 185 15.47 -11.26 1.55
C GLN A 185 15.05 -10.43 0.37
N LEU A 186 14.41 -9.29 0.66
CA LEU A 186 14.08 -8.33 -0.39
C LEU A 186 15.44 -8.04 -0.99
N SER A 187 15.74 -8.72 -2.09
CA SER A 187 16.88 -8.33 -2.89
C SER A 187 16.64 -6.85 -3.08
N TYR A 188 17.51 -6.03 -2.53
CA TYR A 188 17.55 -4.62 -2.85
C TYR A 188 17.53 -4.60 -4.37
N VAL A 189 16.35 -4.45 -4.93
CA VAL A 189 16.25 -4.05 -6.32
C VAL A 189 16.89 -2.69 -6.26
N SER A 190 18.17 -2.66 -6.61
CA SER A 190 18.92 -1.42 -6.69
C SER A 190 18.01 -0.52 -7.49
N TYR A 191 17.53 0.53 -6.86
CA TYR A 191 16.64 1.49 -7.48
C TYR A 191 17.46 2.19 -8.55
N THR A 192 17.65 1.51 -9.66
CA THR A 192 17.98 2.20 -10.87
C THR A 192 16.75 3.02 -11.14
N GLU A 193 16.83 4.34 -10.81
CA GLU A 193 15.83 5.31 -11.23
C GLU A 193 15.46 4.93 -12.66
N SER A 194 14.26 4.40 -12.88
CA SER A 194 13.89 3.95 -14.22
C SER A 194 14.15 5.12 -15.15
N ARG A 195 14.70 4.88 -16.32
CA ARG A 195 14.98 5.94 -17.32
C ARG A 195 13.75 6.82 -17.53
N THR A 196 12.56 6.24 -17.44
CA THR A 196 11.26 6.93 -17.45
C THR A 196 11.07 7.87 -16.27
N TYR A 197 11.54 7.53 -15.07
CA TYR A 197 11.40 8.42 -13.93
C TYR A 197 12.36 9.60 -13.99
N ARG A 198 13.63 9.39 -14.37
CA ARG A 198 14.57 10.48 -14.63
C ARG A 198 14.03 11.44 -15.68
N ALA A 199 13.48 10.90 -16.77
CA ALA A 199 12.82 11.70 -17.79
C ALA A 199 11.65 12.51 -17.22
N LYS A 200 10.74 11.90 -16.42
CA LYS A 200 9.62 12.61 -15.77
C LYS A 200 10.08 13.70 -14.80
N ARG A 201 11.15 13.47 -14.05
CA ARG A 201 11.73 14.49 -13.15
C ARG A 201 12.28 15.68 -13.93
N HIS A 202 12.99 15.43 -15.02
CA HIS A 202 13.48 16.50 -15.91
C HIS A 202 12.33 17.25 -16.58
N LEU A 203 11.30 16.53 -17.03
CA LEU A 203 10.11 17.16 -17.63
C LEU A 203 9.33 18.03 -16.64
N ARG A 204 9.22 17.65 -15.38
CA ARG A 204 8.62 18.51 -14.34
C ARG A 204 9.43 19.79 -14.14
N LYS A 205 10.77 19.73 -14.17
CA LYS A 205 11.63 20.92 -14.12
C LYS A 205 11.42 21.81 -15.35
N LEU A 206 11.28 21.23 -16.54
CA LEU A 206 11.00 21.98 -17.77
C LEU A 206 9.61 22.63 -17.75
N ALA A 207 8.61 21.94 -17.14
CA ALA A 207 7.27 22.52 -16.95
C ALA A 207 7.29 23.75 -16.01
N GLN A 208 8.16 23.75 -14.99
CA GLN A 208 8.38 24.90 -14.12
C GLN A 208 9.02 26.08 -14.86
N LEU A 209 9.69 25.84 -15.99
CA LEU A 209 10.27 26.84 -16.88
C LEU A 209 9.30 27.30 -17.98
N HIS A 210 8.00 27.05 -17.82
CA HIS A 210 6.93 27.40 -18.78
C HIS A 210 7.06 26.78 -20.19
N LEU A 211 7.85 25.73 -20.35
CA LEU A 211 7.99 24.99 -21.62
C LEU A 211 6.88 23.91 -21.77
N THR A 212 5.63 24.32 -21.59
CA THR A 212 4.46 23.44 -21.56
C THR A 212 4.25 22.69 -22.90
N GLY A 213 4.56 23.30 -24.04
CA GLY A 213 4.43 22.64 -25.34
C GLY A 213 5.31 21.40 -25.50
N LEU A 214 6.55 21.46 -25.02
CA LEU A 214 7.47 20.33 -25.03
C LEU A 214 6.99 19.21 -24.08
N LEU A 215 6.40 19.58 -22.95
CA LEU A 215 5.82 18.63 -22.00
C LEU A 215 4.68 17.82 -22.63
N TYR A 216 3.76 18.48 -23.35
CA TYR A 216 2.66 17.79 -24.05
C TYR A 216 3.14 16.88 -25.17
N ALA A 217 4.16 17.29 -25.93
CA ALA A 217 4.76 16.45 -26.97
C ALA A 217 5.36 15.16 -26.39
N VAL A 218 6.07 15.25 -25.28
CA VAL A 218 6.69 14.07 -24.64
C VAL A 218 5.63 13.17 -23.97
N ILE A 219 4.59 13.73 -23.35
CA ILE A 219 3.47 12.93 -22.82
C ILE A 219 2.72 12.22 -23.97
N GLY A 220 2.55 12.89 -25.12
CA GLY A 220 1.95 12.30 -26.33
C GLY A 220 2.77 11.14 -26.86
N LEU A 221 4.09 11.29 -26.91
CA LEU A 221 5.01 10.23 -27.36
C LEU A 221 5.02 9.04 -26.37
N GLU A 222 5.02 9.28 -25.06
CA GLU A 222 4.92 8.24 -24.05
C GLU A 222 3.61 7.45 -24.18
N ARG A 223 2.48 8.13 -24.39
CA ARG A 223 1.18 7.49 -24.63
C ARG A 223 1.16 6.64 -25.89
N ALA A 224 1.78 7.12 -26.97
CA ALA A 224 1.91 6.36 -28.22
C ALA A 224 2.77 5.11 -28.01
N MET A 225 3.92 5.24 -27.35
CA MET A 225 4.80 4.08 -27.06
C MET A 225 4.15 3.05 -26.11
N ARG A 226 3.31 3.46 -25.17
CA ARG A 226 2.57 2.53 -24.32
C ARG A 226 1.54 1.69 -25.09
N ARG A 227 1.00 2.20 -26.19
CA ARG A 227 0.10 1.43 -27.07
C ARG A 227 0.80 0.26 -27.78
N PHE A 228 2.13 0.34 -27.94
CA PHE A 228 2.96 -0.71 -28.55
C PHE A 228 3.58 -1.67 -27.55
N ARG A 229 3.56 -1.36 -26.25
CA ARG A 229 3.96 -2.25 -25.16
C ARG A 229 2.73 -2.94 -24.59
N THR A 230 2.27 -3.94 -25.28
CA THR A 230 1.23 -4.85 -24.78
C THR A 230 1.86 -5.81 -23.76
N GLY A 231 1.36 -5.80 -22.54
CA GLY A 231 1.17 -7.05 -21.79
C GLY A 231 2.12 -7.38 -20.65
N GLU A 232 3.27 -6.72 -20.41
CA GLU A 232 4.22 -7.19 -19.40
C GLU A 232 4.28 -6.39 -18.08
N ASP A 233 3.58 -5.27 -17.97
CA ASP A 233 3.64 -4.42 -16.78
C ASP A 233 2.50 -4.65 -15.75
N TYR A 234 1.73 -5.73 -15.88
CA TYR A 234 0.60 -6.06 -14.99
C TYR A 234 0.74 -7.39 -14.24
N VAL A 235 1.97 -7.90 -14.12
CA VAL A 235 2.25 -9.07 -13.27
C VAL A 235 3.07 -8.65 -12.06
#